data_afdbda5a508e6bfab8cec7d2d6a39e15
#
_entry.id   afdbda5a508e6bfab8cec7d2d6a39e15
#
_cell.length_a   1.000
_cell.length_b   1.000
_cell.length_c   1.000
_cell.angle_alpha   90.00
_cell.angle_beta   90.00
_cell.angle_gamma   90.00
#
_symmetry.space_group_name_H-M   'P 1'
#
loop_
_entity.id
_entity.type
_entity.pdbx_description
1 polymer ?
#
loop_
_entity_poly.entity_id
_entity_poly.type
_entity_poly.pdbx_seq_one_letter_code
_entity_poly.pdbx_strand_id
1 'polypeptide(L)'
;TLDDVDYQLAVDQLQIQFDQLADEMKRLEKLHQGNSLSDNDYTKAVAGLKQVGVQLQTYRNKLDYTQLKAPVSGYVQSVNFEPAEMVNSGSPVINLLDVHRMEVSVNLPANLYMVKDRIKQIVCRSPFEPGKEIPMKLISIAPKADGIQLYKMRLTFEKEGDRQLTAGQNIEVCLRVAGADNQG
;
A
#
# COMPACT_ATOMS: atom_id res chain seq x y z
N THR A 1 -7.72 -14.18 9.09
CA THR A 1 -6.57 -15.07 8.83
C THR A 1 -7.04 -16.24 7.98
N LEU A 2 -6.21 -16.70 7.07
CA LEU A 2 -6.38 -17.98 6.39
C LEU A 2 -5.98 -19.12 7.35
N ASP A 3 -6.27 -20.37 6.98
CA ASP A 3 -5.82 -21.53 7.76
C ASP A 3 -4.28 -21.57 7.80
N ASP A 4 -3.71 -21.56 9.00
CA ASP A 4 -2.27 -21.40 9.23
C ASP A 4 -1.64 -22.59 9.98
N VAL A 5 -2.46 -23.56 10.42
CA VAL A 5 -2.03 -24.66 11.29
C VAL A 5 -0.90 -25.48 10.69
N ASP A 6 -1.02 -25.90 9.44
CA ASP A 6 0.00 -26.69 8.75
C ASP A 6 1.31 -25.94 8.56
N TYR A 7 1.23 -24.63 8.27
CA TYR A 7 2.41 -23.79 8.12
C TYR A 7 3.11 -23.56 9.45
N GLN A 8 2.35 -23.39 10.55
CA GLN A 8 2.91 -23.24 11.89
C GLN A 8 3.66 -24.51 12.30
N LEU A 9 3.06 -25.68 12.11
CA LEU A 9 3.70 -26.97 12.42
C LEU A 9 5.00 -27.17 11.61
N ALA A 10 4.99 -26.81 10.33
CA ALA A 10 6.18 -26.90 9.48
C ALA A 10 7.29 -25.94 9.94
N VAL A 11 6.94 -24.72 10.36
CA VAL A 11 7.90 -23.76 10.93
C VAL A 11 8.51 -24.31 12.21
N ASP A 12 7.71 -24.84 13.12
CA ASP A 12 8.17 -25.38 14.42
C ASP A 12 9.13 -26.57 14.19
N GLN A 13 8.78 -27.48 13.28
CA GLN A 13 9.63 -28.62 12.93
C GLN A 13 10.98 -28.18 12.36
N LEU A 14 10.97 -27.24 11.39
CA LEU A 14 12.19 -26.72 10.78
C LEU A 14 13.02 -25.89 11.76
N GLN A 15 12.39 -25.19 12.70
CA GLN A 15 13.08 -24.46 13.75
C GLN A 15 13.89 -25.41 14.64
N ILE A 16 13.26 -26.50 15.10
CA ILE A 16 13.94 -27.53 15.91
C ILE A 16 15.15 -28.11 15.16
N GLN A 17 14.98 -28.45 13.88
CA GLN A 17 16.06 -28.95 13.05
C GLN A 17 17.20 -27.95 12.85
N PHE A 18 16.85 -26.67 12.62
CA PHE A 18 17.83 -25.61 12.49
C PHE A 18 18.64 -25.42 13.77
N ASP A 19 17.98 -25.42 14.93
CA ASP A 19 18.63 -25.21 16.21
C ASP A 19 19.60 -26.37 16.53
N GLN A 20 19.21 -27.61 16.22
CA GLN A 20 20.10 -28.79 16.35
C GLN A 20 21.35 -28.66 15.47
N LEU A 21 21.17 -28.30 14.19
CA LEU A 21 22.30 -28.12 13.27
C LEU A 21 23.18 -26.93 13.65
N ALA A 22 22.58 -25.85 14.16
CA ALA A 22 23.32 -24.68 14.63
C ALA A 22 24.19 -25.01 15.84
N ASP A 23 23.71 -25.83 16.78
CA ASP A 23 24.50 -26.28 17.93
C ASP A 23 25.59 -27.28 17.53
N GLU A 24 25.33 -28.16 16.56
CA GLU A 24 26.35 -29.01 15.97
C GLU A 24 27.42 -28.20 15.26
N MET A 25 27.00 -27.17 14.48
CA MET A 25 27.90 -26.27 13.78
C MET A 25 28.90 -25.59 14.71
N LYS A 26 28.42 -25.08 15.87
CA LYS A 26 29.31 -24.50 16.90
C LYS A 26 30.40 -25.46 17.39
N ARG A 27 30.09 -26.78 17.48
CA ARG A 27 31.07 -27.81 17.85
C ARG A 27 32.07 -28.08 16.74
N LEU A 28 31.55 -28.19 15.48
CA LEU A 28 32.39 -28.43 14.30
C LEU A 28 33.32 -27.25 14.02
N GLU A 29 32.88 -26.03 14.25
CA GLU A 29 33.72 -24.84 14.14
C GLU A 29 34.93 -24.86 15.09
N LYS A 30 34.74 -25.27 16.34
CA LYS A 30 35.85 -25.42 17.30
C LYS A 30 36.83 -26.50 16.86
N LEU A 31 36.34 -27.65 16.33
CA LEU A 31 37.19 -28.74 15.81
C LEU A 31 37.97 -28.30 14.57
N HIS A 32 37.33 -27.51 13.69
CA HIS A 32 37.97 -26.96 12.50
C HIS A 32 39.09 -25.96 12.87
N GLN A 33 38.82 -25.03 13.80
CA GLN A 33 39.85 -24.13 14.33
C GLN A 33 41.04 -24.87 14.99
N GLY A 34 40.78 -26.03 15.58
CA GLY A 34 41.82 -26.91 16.13
C GLY A 34 42.49 -27.85 15.12
N ASN A 35 42.29 -27.67 13.81
CA ASN A 35 42.77 -28.53 12.72
C ASN A 35 42.35 -30.00 12.87
N SER A 36 41.27 -30.32 13.58
CA SER A 36 40.75 -31.68 13.82
C SER A 36 39.59 -32.04 12.90
N LEU A 37 39.16 -31.12 11.99
CA LEU A 37 38.11 -31.33 11.01
C LEU A 37 38.63 -30.87 9.63
N SER A 38 38.29 -31.61 8.57
CA SER A 38 38.65 -31.21 7.21
C SER A 38 37.84 -30.01 6.71
N ASP A 39 38.45 -29.16 5.88
CA ASP A 39 37.78 -28.00 5.24
C ASP A 39 36.53 -28.44 4.47
N ASN A 40 36.58 -29.60 3.81
CA ASN A 40 35.45 -30.15 3.06
C ASN A 40 34.28 -30.52 3.97
N ASP A 41 34.53 -31.15 5.11
CA ASP A 41 33.45 -31.53 6.05
C ASP A 41 32.87 -30.31 6.74
N TYR A 42 33.70 -29.35 7.11
CA TYR A 42 33.24 -28.04 7.60
C TYR A 42 32.34 -27.34 6.60
N THR A 43 32.77 -27.25 5.32
CA THR A 43 31.99 -26.61 4.26
C THR A 43 30.66 -27.31 4.02
N LYS A 44 30.62 -28.66 4.07
CA LYS A 44 29.37 -29.41 3.95
C LYS A 44 28.40 -29.11 5.10
N ALA A 45 28.92 -29.04 6.33
CA ALA A 45 28.09 -28.72 7.50
C ALA A 45 27.51 -27.30 7.42
N VAL A 46 28.31 -26.30 6.99
CA VAL A 46 27.85 -24.94 6.74
C VAL A 46 26.75 -24.93 5.68
N ALA A 47 26.94 -25.67 4.58
CA ALA A 47 25.94 -25.74 3.51
C ALA A 47 24.62 -26.39 4.01
N GLY A 48 24.71 -27.44 4.82
CA GLY A 48 23.55 -28.10 5.43
C GLY A 48 22.75 -27.17 6.33
N LEU A 49 23.42 -26.44 7.23
CA LEU A 49 22.77 -25.45 8.10
C LEU A 49 22.08 -24.33 7.27
N LYS A 50 22.78 -23.83 6.25
CA LYS A 50 22.24 -22.81 5.37
C LYS A 50 21.01 -23.30 4.60
N GLN A 51 21.02 -24.55 4.14
CA GLN A 51 19.87 -25.15 3.43
C GLN A 51 18.62 -25.19 4.32
N VAL A 52 18.74 -25.67 5.56
CA VAL A 52 17.62 -25.71 6.51
C VAL A 52 17.18 -24.29 6.87
N GLY A 53 18.10 -23.35 7.02
CA GLY A 53 17.78 -21.93 7.25
C GLY A 53 16.93 -21.32 6.13
N VAL A 54 17.23 -21.62 4.85
CA VAL A 54 16.43 -21.18 3.70
C VAL A 54 15.04 -21.82 3.71
N GLN A 55 14.94 -23.10 4.04
CA GLN A 55 13.64 -23.78 4.15
C GLN A 55 12.78 -23.17 5.26
N LEU A 56 13.35 -22.95 6.44
CA LEU A 56 12.69 -22.32 7.56
C LEU A 56 12.16 -20.92 7.18
N GLN A 57 12.99 -20.11 6.54
CA GLN A 57 12.56 -18.79 6.07
C GLN A 57 11.41 -18.87 5.05
N THR A 58 11.45 -19.85 4.16
CA THR A 58 10.38 -20.08 3.18
C THR A 58 9.04 -20.37 3.85
N TYR A 59 9.04 -21.24 4.88
CA TYR A 59 7.81 -21.57 5.61
C TYR A 59 7.33 -20.43 6.51
N ARG A 60 8.25 -19.66 7.11
CA ARG A 60 7.90 -18.43 7.84
C ARG A 60 7.19 -17.40 6.92
N ASN A 61 7.69 -17.21 5.70
CA ASN A 61 7.04 -16.35 4.73
C ASN A 61 5.64 -16.86 4.36
N LYS A 62 5.48 -18.18 4.16
CA LYS A 62 4.17 -18.78 3.90
C LYS A 62 3.19 -18.55 5.06
N LEU A 63 3.68 -18.71 6.29
CA LEU A 63 2.90 -18.44 7.50
C LEU A 63 2.51 -16.96 7.61
N ASP A 64 3.42 -16.03 7.31
CA ASP A 64 3.09 -14.59 7.31
C ASP A 64 2.03 -14.24 6.26
N TYR A 65 2.03 -14.91 5.10
CA TYR A 65 1.02 -14.73 4.06
C TYR A 65 -0.38 -15.25 4.43
N THR A 66 -0.51 -16.07 5.47
CA THR A 66 -1.84 -16.44 5.99
C THR A 66 -2.52 -15.29 6.72
N GLN A 67 -1.77 -14.25 7.10
CA GLN A 67 -2.27 -13.05 7.74
C GLN A 67 -2.34 -11.92 6.73
N LEU A 68 -3.55 -11.57 6.32
CA LEU A 68 -3.78 -10.39 5.48
C LEU A 68 -3.64 -9.14 6.35
N LYS A 69 -2.56 -8.38 6.12
CA LYS A 69 -2.30 -7.11 6.80
C LYS A 69 -2.74 -5.96 5.90
N ALA A 70 -3.40 -4.96 6.49
CA ALA A 70 -3.77 -3.75 5.77
C ALA A 70 -2.49 -2.99 5.35
N PRO A 71 -2.32 -2.66 4.05
CA PRO A 71 -1.13 -1.94 3.58
C PRO A 71 -1.15 -0.46 3.95
N VAL A 72 -2.32 0.07 4.32
CA VAL A 72 -2.55 1.46 4.70
C VAL A 72 -3.51 1.54 5.87
N SER A 73 -3.42 2.62 6.64
CA SER A 73 -4.44 2.94 7.65
C SER A 73 -5.68 3.51 6.96
N GLY A 74 -6.86 3.09 7.38
CA GLY A 74 -8.12 3.51 6.77
C GLY A 74 -9.33 2.88 7.41
N TYR A 75 -10.48 3.05 6.77
CA TYR A 75 -11.74 2.43 7.20
C TYR A 75 -12.03 1.20 6.35
N VAL A 76 -12.55 0.15 6.99
CA VAL A 76 -13.09 -1.01 6.28
C VAL A 76 -14.40 -0.60 5.61
N GLN A 77 -14.42 -0.61 4.30
CA GLN A 77 -15.61 -0.29 3.51
C GLN A 77 -16.53 -1.51 3.39
N SER A 78 -15.96 -2.67 3.10
CA SER A 78 -16.69 -3.94 3.05
C SER A 78 -15.80 -5.12 3.38
N VAL A 79 -16.38 -6.15 3.95
CA VAL A 79 -15.81 -7.49 4.10
C VAL A 79 -16.59 -8.40 3.17
N ASN A 80 -15.91 -9.10 2.26
CA ASN A 80 -16.56 -9.82 1.16
C ASN A 80 -16.73 -11.32 1.42
N PHE A 81 -16.21 -11.82 2.55
CA PHE A 81 -16.29 -13.24 2.93
C PHE A 81 -16.68 -13.41 4.39
N GLU A 82 -17.43 -14.43 4.68
CA GLU A 82 -17.78 -14.85 6.03
C GLU A 82 -16.65 -15.72 6.65
N PRO A 83 -16.59 -15.82 7.99
CA PRO A 83 -15.67 -16.76 8.64
C PRO A 83 -15.91 -18.20 8.17
N ALA A 84 -14.82 -18.94 7.93
CA ALA A 84 -14.81 -20.31 7.40
C ALA A 84 -15.26 -20.46 5.94
N GLU A 85 -15.43 -19.38 5.19
CA GLU A 85 -15.72 -19.41 3.76
C GLU A 85 -14.43 -19.64 2.95
N MET A 86 -14.54 -20.41 1.86
CA MET A 86 -13.40 -20.68 0.98
C MET A 86 -13.09 -19.48 0.09
N VAL A 87 -11.85 -19.01 0.16
CA VAL A 87 -11.36 -17.86 -0.61
C VAL A 87 -10.47 -18.32 -1.74
N ASN A 88 -10.80 -17.93 -2.97
CA ASN A 88 -9.97 -18.21 -4.13
C ASN A 88 -8.84 -17.16 -4.28
N SER A 89 -7.72 -17.59 -4.87
CA SER A 89 -6.61 -16.68 -5.16
C SER A 89 -7.08 -15.53 -6.08
N GLY A 90 -6.72 -14.30 -5.70
CA GLY A 90 -7.13 -13.11 -6.43
C GLY A 90 -8.48 -12.51 -6.04
N SER A 91 -9.25 -13.16 -5.17
CA SER A 91 -10.51 -12.59 -4.67
C SER A 91 -10.25 -11.47 -3.67
N PRO A 92 -10.92 -10.31 -3.80
CA PRO A 92 -10.80 -9.23 -2.83
C PRO A 92 -11.51 -9.60 -1.53
N VAL A 93 -10.75 -9.75 -0.43
CA VAL A 93 -11.30 -10.16 0.87
C VAL A 93 -11.91 -8.99 1.62
N ILE A 94 -11.22 -7.85 1.60
CA ILE A 94 -11.61 -6.62 2.31
C ILE A 94 -11.38 -5.44 1.39
N ASN A 95 -12.33 -4.52 1.33
CA ASN A 95 -12.14 -3.22 0.70
C ASN A 95 -11.82 -2.18 1.78
N LEU A 96 -10.66 -1.52 1.63
CA LEU A 96 -10.19 -0.47 2.52
C LEU A 96 -10.36 0.89 1.85
N LEU A 97 -10.87 1.86 2.59
CA LEU A 97 -10.91 3.26 2.20
C LEU A 97 -9.77 4.01 2.89
N ASP A 98 -8.75 4.40 2.10
CA ASP A 98 -7.69 5.29 2.58
C ASP A 98 -8.22 6.73 2.65
N VAL A 99 -8.40 7.23 3.87
CA VAL A 99 -8.87 8.61 4.11
C VAL A 99 -7.72 9.62 4.24
N HIS A 100 -6.47 9.16 4.24
CA HIS A 100 -5.31 10.04 4.33
C HIS A 100 -4.99 10.70 2.99
N ARG A 101 -5.40 10.07 1.88
CA ARG A 101 -5.17 10.55 0.52
C ARG A 101 -6.50 10.82 -0.18
N MET A 102 -7.17 11.88 0.23
CA MET A 102 -8.37 12.30 -0.46
C MET A 102 -8.01 13.07 -1.73
N GLU A 103 -8.63 12.66 -2.83
CA GLU A 103 -8.50 13.33 -4.12
C GLU A 103 -9.85 13.81 -4.61
N VAL A 104 -9.82 14.93 -5.29
CA VAL A 104 -10.97 15.51 -5.97
C VAL A 104 -10.78 15.35 -7.46
N SER A 105 -11.74 14.70 -8.11
CA SER A 105 -11.79 14.59 -9.57
C SER A 105 -12.75 15.61 -10.14
N VAL A 106 -12.26 16.47 -11.03
CA VAL A 106 -13.05 17.51 -11.71
C VAL A 106 -12.96 17.28 -13.20
N ASN A 107 -14.10 17.42 -13.87
CA ASN A 107 -14.16 17.44 -15.32
C ASN A 107 -14.01 18.87 -15.83
N LEU A 108 -12.86 19.16 -16.44
CA LEU A 108 -12.49 20.48 -16.93
C LEU A 108 -12.91 20.64 -18.39
N PRO A 109 -13.76 21.59 -18.74
CA PRO A 109 -14.13 21.88 -20.13
C PRO A 109 -12.92 22.32 -20.97
N ALA A 110 -12.96 22.10 -22.28
CA ALA A 110 -11.86 22.39 -23.20
C ALA A 110 -11.41 23.85 -23.18
N ASN A 111 -12.33 24.80 -23.04
CA ASN A 111 -12.00 26.23 -22.94
C ASN A 111 -11.16 26.55 -21.70
N LEU A 112 -11.42 25.90 -20.57
CA LEU A 112 -10.61 26.07 -19.35
C LEU A 112 -9.30 25.29 -19.44
N TYR A 113 -9.27 24.15 -20.14
CA TYR A 113 -8.03 23.39 -20.39
C TYR A 113 -7.00 24.22 -21.17
N MET A 114 -7.45 25.02 -22.16
CA MET A 114 -6.57 25.88 -22.96
C MET A 114 -5.88 26.97 -22.14
N VAL A 115 -6.44 27.36 -21.01
CA VAL A 115 -5.88 28.38 -20.10
C VAL A 115 -5.34 27.80 -18.80
N LYS A 116 -5.11 26.49 -18.73
CA LYS A 116 -4.66 25.80 -17.53
C LYS A 116 -3.40 26.40 -16.91
N ASP A 117 -2.44 26.85 -17.74
CA ASP A 117 -1.17 27.42 -17.29
C ASP A 117 -1.36 28.83 -16.65
N ARG A 118 -2.53 29.42 -16.79
CA ARG A 118 -2.91 30.71 -16.18
C ARG A 118 -3.68 30.54 -14.87
N ILE A 119 -3.96 29.31 -14.41
CA ILE A 119 -4.62 29.04 -13.14
C ILE A 119 -3.64 29.39 -12.01
N LYS A 120 -3.99 30.39 -11.21
CA LYS A 120 -3.18 30.85 -10.06
C LYS A 120 -3.56 30.16 -8.76
N GLN A 121 -4.83 29.87 -8.58
CA GLN A 121 -5.35 29.32 -7.35
C GLN A 121 -6.51 28.39 -7.64
N ILE A 122 -6.55 27.29 -6.91
CA ILE A 122 -7.63 26.32 -6.94
C ILE A 122 -8.14 26.20 -5.51
N VAL A 123 -9.43 26.42 -5.31
CA VAL A 123 -10.09 26.23 -4.02
C VAL A 123 -11.32 25.38 -4.18
N CYS A 124 -11.66 24.60 -3.16
CA CYS A 124 -12.95 23.93 -3.11
C CYS A 124 -13.84 24.53 -2.00
N ARG A 125 -15.14 24.43 -2.21
CA ARG A 125 -16.20 24.82 -1.26
C ARG A 125 -17.07 23.61 -0.98
N SER A 126 -17.34 23.36 0.30
CA SER A 126 -18.32 22.38 0.72
C SER A 126 -19.72 23.02 0.70
N PRO A 127 -20.75 22.32 0.17
CA PRO A 127 -22.14 22.78 0.30
C PRO A 127 -22.62 22.86 1.75
N PHE A 128 -21.96 22.14 2.67
CA PHE A 128 -22.32 22.09 4.10
C PHE A 128 -21.66 23.21 4.93
N GLU A 129 -20.64 23.89 4.38
CA GLU A 129 -19.94 25.00 5.03
C GLU A 129 -19.82 26.18 4.05
N PRO A 130 -20.92 26.91 3.81
CA PRO A 130 -20.91 28.04 2.91
C PRO A 130 -19.96 29.13 3.43
N GLY A 131 -19.06 29.58 2.54
CA GLY A 131 -18.07 30.61 2.85
C GLY A 131 -16.68 30.12 3.23
N LYS A 132 -16.48 28.81 3.48
CA LYS A 132 -15.16 28.24 3.72
C LYS A 132 -14.53 27.80 2.39
N GLU A 133 -13.40 28.41 2.07
CA GLU A 133 -12.58 28.02 0.92
C GLU A 133 -11.40 27.16 1.40
N ILE A 134 -11.26 25.96 0.84
CA ILE A 134 -10.18 25.03 1.15
C ILE A 134 -9.21 25.02 -0.02
N PRO A 135 -7.94 25.40 0.17
CA PRO A 135 -6.96 25.44 -0.90
C PRO A 135 -6.61 24.03 -1.40
N MET A 136 -6.47 23.90 -2.70
CA MET A 136 -6.22 22.64 -3.39
C MET A 136 -4.92 22.71 -4.19
N LYS A 137 -4.23 21.58 -4.30
CA LYS A 137 -3.07 21.38 -5.18
C LYS A 137 -3.45 20.55 -6.38
N LEU A 138 -2.95 20.95 -7.54
CA LEU A 138 -3.05 20.17 -8.77
C LEU A 138 -2.12 18.95 -8.71
N ILE A 139 -2.69 17.75 -8.88
CA ILE A 139 -1.93 16.52 -9.07
C ILE A 139 -1.63 16.31 -10.55
N SER A 140 -2.69 16.32 -11.38
CA SER A 140 -2.57 16.08 -12.82
C SER A 140 -3.79 16.56 -13.57
N ILE A 141 -3.59 16.85 -14.86
CA ILE A 141 -4.67 17.02 -15.83
C ILE A 141 -4.44 16.01 -16.94
N ALA A 142 -5.46 15.21 -17.26
CA ALA A 142 -5.36 14.23 -18.34
C ALA A 142 -5.04 14.95 -19.67
N PRO A 143 -4.06 14.47 -20.46
CA PRO A 143 -3.71 15.11 -21.74
C PRO A 143 -4.73 14.85 -22.84
N LYS A 144 -5.66 13.92 -22.64
CA LYS A 144 -6.71 13.52 -23.57
C LYS A 144 -8.07 13.74 -22.94
N ALA A 145 -8.96 14.40 -23.68
CA ALA A 145 -10.35 14.54 -23.32
C ALA A 145 -11.10 13.19 -23.40
N ASP A 146 -12.16 13.07 -22.63
CA ASP A 146 -13.12 11.97 -22.74
C ASP A 146 -14.03 12.13 -23.98
N GLY A 147 -15.00 11.22 -24.15
CA GLY A 147 -15.94 11.23 -25.29
C GLY A 147 -16.86 12.45 -25.38
N ILE A 148 -16.95 13.25 -24.32
CA ILE A 148 -17.73 14.50 -24.23
C ILE A 148 -16.86 15.75 -24.14
N GLN A 149 -15.59 15.65 -24.54
CA GLN A 149 -14.60 16.74 -24.60
C GLN A 149 -14.27 17.38 -23.24
N LEU A 150 -14.31 16.59 -22.17
CA LEU A 150 -13.91 17.01 -20.83
C LEU A 150 -12.54 16.41 -20.48
N TYR A 151 -11.69 17.22 -19.86
CA TYR A 151 -10.38 16.80 -19.37
C TYR A 151 -10.46 16.49 -17.89
N LYS A 152 -10.06 15.28 -17.49
CA LYS A 152 -10.06 14.88 -16.08
C LYS A 152 -8.92 15.56 -15.34
N MET A 153 -9.24 16.42 -14.39
CA MET A 153 -8.32 17.09 -13.49
C MET A 153 -8.39 16.43 -12.11
N ARG A 154 -7.23 16.07 -11.54
CA ARG A 154 -7.11 15.50 -10.20
C ARG A 154 -6.44 16.52 -9.29
N LEU A 155 -7.05 16.74 -8.15
CA LEU A 155 -6.62 17.69 -7.13
C LEU A 155 -6.46 16.99 -5.78
N THR A 156 -5.62 17.51 -4.91
CA THR A 156 -5.52 17.10 -3.51
C THR A 156 -5.54 18.33 -2.59
N PHE A 157 -5.74 18.10 -1.31
CA PHE A 157 -5.73 19.16 -0.31
C PHE A 157 -4.31 19.66 -0.04
N GLU A 158 -4.11 20.95 0.17
CA GLU A 158 -2.80 21.50 0.54
C GLU A 158 -2.38 21.13 1.95
N LYS A 159 -3.34 21.03 2.88
CA LYS A 159 -3.11 20.71 4.29
C LYS A 159 -3.92 19.47 4.70
N GLU A 160 -3.30 18.56 5.39
CA GLU A 160 -3.95 17.33 5.87
C GLU A 160 -5.01 17.55 6.97
N GLY A 161 -5.09 18.72 7.58
CA GLY A 161 -6.00 19.03 8.69
C GLY A 161 -7.40 19.53 8.32
N ASP A 162 -7.66 19.90 7.06
CA ASP A 162 -8.94 20.49 6.61
C ASP A 162 -10.03 19.44 6.28
N ARG A 163 -10.08 18.35 7.04
CA ARG A 163 -10.86 17.14 6.75
C ARG A 163 -12.32 17.22 7.25
N GLN A 164 -13.07 18.19 6.82
CA GLN A 164 -14.53 18.18 7.03
C GLN A 164 -15.30 17.58 5.83
N LEU A 165 -14.57 17.11 4.80
CA LEU A 165 -15.14 16.49 3.62
C LEU A 165 -15.10 14.96 3.73
N THR A 166 -16.16 14.32 3.25
CA THR A 166 -16.28 12.85 3.25
C THR A 166 -16.09 12.33 1.82
N ALA A 167 -15.47 11.15 1.68
CA ALA A 167 -15.35 10.52 0.38
C ALA A 167 -16.75 10.25 -0.24
N GLY A 168 -16.88 10.53 -1.54
CA GLY A 168 -18.15 10.44 -2.26
C GLY A 168 -19.03 11.68 -2.19
N GLN A 169 -18.60 12.74 -1.50
CA GLN A 169 -19.32 13.99 -1.39
C GLN A 169 -19.11 14.83 -2.66
N ASN A 170 -20.19 15.49 -3.14
CA ASN A 170 -20.08 16.50 -4.18
C ASN A 170 -19.57 17.81 -3.58
N ILE A 171 -18.61 18.44 -4.25
CA ILE A 171 -18.02 19.71 -3.87
C ILE A 171 -17.95 20.64 -5.08
N GLU A 172 -17.95 21.94 -4.83
CA GLU A 172 -17.71 22.96 -5.84
C GLU A 172 -16.22 23.30 -5.89
N VAL A 173 -15.64 23.30 -7.11
CA VAL A 173 -14.24 23.69 -7.32
C VAL A 173 -14.21 25.01 -8.08
N CYS A 174 -13.58 26.01 -7.47
CA CYS A 174 -13.39 27.33 -8.04
C CYS A 174 -11.96 27.50 -8.55
N LEU A 175 -11.79 27.83 -9.82
CA LEU A 175 -10.51 28.11 -10.46
C LEU A 175 -10.33 29.62 -10.62
N ARG A 176 -9.26 30.18 -10.03
CA ARG A 176 -8.91 31.61 -10.22
C ARG A 176 -7.83 31.71 -11.30
N VAL A 177 -8.20 32.27 -12.44
CA VAL A 177 -7.32 32.40 -13.62
C VAL A 177 -6.77 33.84 -13.70
N ALA A 178 -5.49 33.99 -14.03
CA ALA A 178 -4.86 35.28 -14.21
C ALA A 178 -5.46 36.00 -15.45
N GLY A 179 -5.91 37.25 -15.27
CA GLY A 179 -6.43 38.08 -16.36
C GLY A 179 -7.94 37.95 -16.65
N ALA A 180 -8.68 37.31 -15.71
CA ALA A 180 -10.13 37.47 -15.64
C ALA A 180 -10.46 38.67 -14.71
N ASP A 181 -10.08 39.89 -15.12
CA ASP A 181 -10.64 41.07 -14.48
C ASP A 181 -12.11 41.13 -14.84
N ASN A 182 -12.94 41.24 -13.82
CA ASN A 182 -14.36 41.48 -13.90
C ASN A 182 -14.67 42.58 -14.91
N GLN A 183 -15.28 42.23 -16.04
CA GLN A 183 -16.13 43.18 -16.73
C GLN A 183 -17.58 42.87 -16.35
N GLY A 184 -18.16 43.82 -15.58
CA GLY A 184 -19.56 44.10 -15.46
C GLY A 184 -20.39 43.20 -14.58
#